data_588e4b236d3fc165dea87b01ae318d87
#
_entry.id   588e4b236d3fc165dea87b01ae318d87
#
_cell.length_a   1.000
_cell.length_b   1.000
_cell.length_c   1.000
_cell.angle_alpha   90.00
_cell.angle_beta   90.00
_cell.angle_gamma   90.00
#
_symmetry.space_group_name_H-M   'P 1'
#
loop_
_entity.id
_entity.type
_entity.pdbx_description
1 polymer ?
#
loop_
_entity_poly.entity_id
_entity_poly.type
_entity_poly.pdbx_seq_one_letter_code
_entity_poly.pdbx_strand_id
1 'polypeptide(L)'
;SALLTMVAEGYVESHDQMRRTAPDGGVESWFFTANDDAGGGTFPVIQALRDRMDVTVQAAGFNSRFFDELITRVEAGEKPEEHVPAELTFDSAEQTEMRAQIRAVPIPDAVRERLRFFLSHFEFVQHGGRRFEYRTKDVVTTAGGRVGEVIEANSGADLEIDLGAQTRNGLSVRALQTLIIYAKAIAWFRGADAVEIDDVAAVLPFVLRGKLLPNATHPRFDVGAERELSTDTVSWLADLFTQSCRQYDALGRDADDAVAALLSEFDRGLDGLPALEASRRITAVEAQLRRIATVGKLYGRDFDDVIALKYLHQRYTAYVRWQELRG
;
A
#
# COMPACT_ATOMS: atom_id res chain seq x y z
N SER A 1 -5.57 13.77 22.97
CA SER A 1 -4.47 13.85 23.91
C SER A 1 -3.35 14.71 23.33
N ALA A 2 -2.67 15.51 24.17
CA ALA A 2 -1.64 16.47 23.75
C ALA A 2 -0.55 15.87 22.86
N LEU A 3 -0.12 14.63 23.12
CA LEU A 3 0.88 13.94 22.33
C LEU A 3 0.45 13.71 20.87
N LEU A 4 -0.83 13.36 20.63
CA LEU A 4 -1.35 13.16 19.28
C LEU A 4 -1.33 14.46 18.46
N THR A 5 -1.72 15.57 19.08
CA THR A 5 -1.72 16.89 18.44
C THR A 5 -0.29 17.38 18.20
N MET A 6 0.58 17.19 19.16
CA MET A 6 2.00 17.55 19.09
C MET A 6 2.69 16.85 17.89
N VAL A 7 2.55 15.53 17.77
CA VAL A 7 3.20 14.75 16.71
C VAL A 7 2.57 14.98 15.33
N ALA A 8 1.25 15.22 15.27
CA ALA A 8 0.55 15.33 13.98
C ALA A 8 0.53 16.77 13.44
N GLU A 9 0.44 17.74 14.30
CA GLU A 9 0.09 19.11 13.95
C GLU A 9 1.14 20.12 14.42
N GLY A 10 2.16 19.66 15.14
CA GLY A 10 3.28 20.49 15.59
C GLY A 10 2.91 21.55 16.63
N TYR A 11 1.85 21.32 17.42
CA TYR A 11 1.50 22.21 18.52
C TYR A 11 0.92 21.48 19.73
N VAL A 12 1.00 22.12 20.88
CA VAL A 12 0.36 21.69 22.13
C VAL A 12 -0.56 22.81 22.61
N GLU A 13 -1.80 22.42 22.93
CA GLU A 13 -2.75 23.32 23.54
C GLU A 13 -2.85 23.03 25.05
N SER A 14 -2.63 24.06 25.88
CA SER A 14 -2.72 23.97 27.32
C SER A 14 -3.23 25.28 27.87
N HIS A 15 -4.30 25.25 28.67
CA HIS A 15 -4.90 26.41 29.36
C HIS A 15 -5.17 27.60 28.40
N ASP A 16 -5.86 27.34 27.28
CA ASP A 16 -6.20 28.29 26.22
C ASP A 16 -4.99 28.92 25.49
N GLN A 17 -3.79 28.37 25.67
CA GLN A 17 -2.59 28.77 24.93
C GLN A 17 -2.15 27.68 23.97
N MET A 18 -2.05 28.05 22.69
CA MET A 18 -1.43 27.21 21.67
C MET A 18 0.09 27.48 21.66
N ARG A 19 0.89 26.45 21.86
CA ARG A 19 2.34 26.50 21.71
C ARG A 19 2.77 25.61 20.56
N ARG A 20 3.41 26.20 19.57
CA ARG A 20 4.04 25.42 18.49
C ARG A 20 5.29 24.72 19.06
N THR A 21 5.51 23.49 18.61
CA THR A 21 6.66 22.68 18.98
C THR A 21 7.90 23.13 18.20
N ALA A 22 7.74 23.47 16.89
CA ALA A 22 8.77 24.14 16.11
C ALA A 22 8.47 25.61 15.93
N PRO A 23 9.32 26.53 16.43
CA PRO A 23 9.20 27.93 16.08
C PRO A 23 9.59 28.15 14.61
N ASP A 24 8.88 29.08 13.95
CA ASP A 24 9.22 29.64 12.64
C ASP A 24 9.37 28.64 11.46
N GLY A 25 8.59 27.56 11.47
CA GLY A 25 8.56 26.62 10.34
C GLY A 25 9.75 25.66 10.30
N GLY A 26 10.46 25.55 11.41
CA GLY A 26 11.54 24.56 11.60
C GLY A 26 11.03 23.12 11.43
N VAL A 27 11.94 22.24 11.06
CA VAL A 27 11.65 20.82 10.87
C VAL A 27 11.86 20.08 12.18
N GLU A 28 10.84 19.34 12.60
CA GLU A 28 10.91 18.47 13.77
C GLU A 28 11.00 17.01 13.37
N SER A 29 11.86 16.27 14.06
CA SER A 29 11.91 14.82 14.01
C SER A 29 11.64 14.26 15.41
N TRP A 30 10.65 13.37 15.51
CA TRP A 30 10.25 12.77 16.77
C TRP A 30 10.76 11.34 16.85
N PHE A 31 11.53 11.05 17.91
CA PHE A 31 12.01 9.72 18.21
C PHE A 31 11.35 9.20 19.49
N PHE A 32 10.76 8.01 19.41
CA PHE A 32 10.11 7.35 20.53
C PHE A 32 10.80 6.04 20.82
N THR A 33 11.02 5.75 22.09
CA THR A 33 11.45 4.44 22.55
C THR A 33 10.32 3.83 23.38
N ALA A 34 10.06 2.55 23.17
CA ALA A 34 9.09 1.79 23.95
C ALA A 34 9.63 0.40 24.23
N ASN A 35 9.25 -0.15 25.36
CA ASN A 35 9.51 -1.56 25.66
C ASN A 35 8.53 -2.43 24.87
N ASP A 36 8.90 -3.70 24.63
CA ASP A 36 8.03 -4.67 23.99
C ASP A 36 6.74 -4.87 24.84
N ASP A 37 5.58 -4.94 24.19
CA ASP A 37 4.28 -5.13 24.84
C ASP A 37 4.16 -6.47 25.60
N ALA A 38 5.12 -7.36 25.45
CA ALA A 38 5.17 -8.68 26.13
C ALA A 38 5.53 -8.61 27.63
N GLY A 39 6.03 -7.48 28.12
CA GLY A 39 6.35 -7.26 29.54
C GLY A 39 5.17 -6.65 30.29
N GLY A 40 4.63 -7.34 31.30
CA GLY A 40 3.54 -6.84 32.12
C GLY A 40 3.82 -5.45 32.69
N GLY A 41 2.86 -4.52 32.55
CA GLY A 41 2.94 -3.14 33.06
C GLY A 41 3.10 -2.05 32.00
N THR A 42 3.16 -2.39 30.72
CA THR A 42 3.14 -1.42 29.61
C THR A 42 1.72 -1.23 29.09
N PHE A 43 1.32 0.01 28.85
CA PHE A 43 0.07 0.31 28.15
C PHE A 43 0.29 0.19 26.63
N PRO A 44 -0.59 -0.52 25.91
CA PRO A 44 -0.48 -0.63 24.46
C PRO A 44 -0.57 0.78 23.84
N VAL A 45 0.35 1.08 22.93
CA VAL A 45 0.31 2.33 22.16
C VAL A 45 -0.97 2.34 21.33
N ILE A 46 -1.80 3.37 21.51
CA ILE A 46 -3.05 3.48 20.78
C ILE A 46 -2.82 3.52 19.27
N GLN A 47 -3.68 2.87 18.51
CA GLN A 47 -3.57 2.75 17.05
C GLN A 47 -3.42 4.12 16.34
N ALA A 48 -4.11 5.16 16.83
CA ALA A 48 -4.01 6.50 16.28
C ALA A 48 -2.60 7.11 16.41
N LEU A 49 -1.82 6.74 17.45
CA LEU A 49 -0.43 7.18 17.59
C LEU A 49 0.50 6.35 16.71
N ARG A 50 0.27 5.02 16.63
CA ARG A 50 1.04 4.14 15.72
C ARG A 50 0.91 4.59 14.26
N ASP A 51 -0.27 5.02 13.83
CA ASP A 51 -0.48 5.54 12.47
C ASP A 51 0.29 6.84 12.19
N ARG A 52 0.67 7.57 13.24
CA ARG A 52 1.48 8.81 13.15
C ARG A 52 2.98 8.58 13.22
N MET A 53 3.42 7.41 13.61
CA MET A 53 4.83 7.03 13.57
C MET A 53 5.20 6.61 12.15
N ASP A 54 6.18 7.26 11.55
CA ASP A 54 6.56 6.98 10.17
C ASP A 54 7.14 5.57 10.04
N VAL A 55 8.11 5.23 10.89
CA VAL A 55 8.84 3.96 10.86
C VAL A 55 8.92 3.39 12.27
N THR A 56 8.73 2.07 12.40
CA THR A 56 8.90 1.34 13.65
C THR A 56 9.94 0.25 13.47
N VAL A 57 11.07 0.38 14.16
CA VAL A 57 12.17 -0.60 14.15
C VAL A 57 12.29 -1.27 15.51
N GLN A 58 12.78 -2.49 15.52
CA GLN A 58 13.13 -3.18 16.75
C GLN A 58 14.62 -2.92 17.04
N ALA A 59 14.92 -2.39 18.22
CA ALA A 59 16.31 -2.24 18.64
C ALA A 59 16.93 -3.63 18.80
N ALA A 60 18.13 -3.79 18.26
CA ALA A 60 18.89 -5.01 18.45
C ALA A 60 19.30 -5.13 19.94
N GLY A 61 19.38 -6.36 20.43
CA GLY A 61 19.96 -6.63 21.73
C GLY A 61 21.44 -6.27 21.76
N PHE A 62 21.98 -6.17 22.96
CA PHE A 62 23.41 -5.88 23.16
C PHE A 62 24.28 -6.96 22.50
N ASN A 63 25.29 -6.53 21.74
CA ASN A 63 26.26 -7.43 21.15
C ASN A 63 27.50 -7.52 22.05
N SER A 64 27.73 -8.69 22.62
CA SER A 64 28.81 -8.95 23.58
C SER A 64 30.23 -8.63 23.06
N ARG A 65 30.41 -8.59 21.74
CA ARG A 65 31.67 -8.21 21.11
C ARG A 65 32.12 -6.76 21.45
N PHE A 66 31.17 -5.90 21.81
CA PHE A 66 31.44 -4.51 22.22
C PHE A 66 31.45 -4.31 23.72
N PHE A 67 31.58 -5.38 24.52
CA PHE A 67 31.47 -5.31 25.95
C PHE A 67 32.61 -4.51 26.58
N ASP A 68 33.88 -4.75 26.17
CA ASP A 68 35.04 -4.06 26.70
C ASP A 68 35.03 -2.56 26.35
N GLU A 69 34.55 -2.24 25.13
CA GLU A 69 34.36 -0.85 24.72
C GLU A 69 33.28 -0.16 25.56
N LEU A 70 32.17 -0.86 25.85
CA LEU A 70 31.11 -0.34 26.71
C LEU A 70 31.63 -0.02 28.10
N ILE A 71 32.42 -0.94 28.70
CA ILE A 71 33.04 -0.68 30.03
C ILE A 71 33.89 0.58 29.98
N THR A 72 34.80 0.68 29.02
CA THR A 72 35.70 1.85 28.85
C THR A 72 34.91 3.16 28.76
N ARG A 73 33.85 3.21 27.95
CA ARG A 73 33.02 4.41 27.78
C ARG A 73 32.22 4.75 29.03
N VAL A 74 31.68 3.74 29.73
CA VAL A 74 30.97 3.96 30.99
C VAL A 74 31.90 4.50 32.07
N GLU A 75 33.12 3.96 32.20
CA GLU A 75 34.14 4.41 33.17
C GLU A 75 34.62 5.83 32.84
N ALA A 76 34.74 6.17 31.55
CA ALA A 76 35.12 7.51 31.14
C ALA A 76 33.97 8.53 31.25
N GLY A 77 32.74 8.08 31.45
CA GLY A 77 31.55 8.95 31.48
C GLY A 77 31.22 9.57 30.12
N GLU A 78 31.69 8.94 29.01
CA GLU A 78 31.48 9.42 27.64
C GLU A 78 30.05 9.27 27.20
N LYS A 79 29.56 10.28 26.48
CA LYS A 79 28.22 10.23 25.84
C LYS A 79 28.35 10.05 24.34
N PRO A 80 27.49 9.21 23.71
CA PRO A 80 27.56 8.93 22.28
C PRO A 80 27.55 10.19 21.41
N GLU A 81 26.77 11.20 21.78
CA GLU A 81 26.63 12.47 21.06
C GLU A 81 27.91 13.30 21.01
N GLU A 82 28.85 13.11 21.95
CA GLU A 82 30.10 13.83 22.00
C GLU A 82 31.10 13.32 20.94
N HIS A 83 30.84 12.17 20.36
CA HIS A 83 31.69 11.54 19.36
C HIS A 83 31.17 11.71 17.90
N VAL A 84 30.08 12.46 17.71
CA VAL A 84 29.59 12.75 16.35
C VAL A 84 30.43 13.87 15.75
N PRO A 85 31.22 13.60 14.68
CA PRO A 85 31.98 14.64 14.00
C PRO A 85 31.06 15.74 13.46
N ALA A 86 31.45 17.00 13.57
CA ALA A 86 30.64 18.13 13.13
C ALA A 86 30.31 18.08 11.64
N GLU A 87 31.20 17.52 10.81
CA GLU A 87 31.03 17.33 9.38
C GLU A 87 29.97 16.27 9.02
N LEU A 88 29.50 15.48 9.99
CA LEU A 88 28.42 14.50 9.83
C LEU A 88 27.06 15.04 10.31
N THR A 89 27.02 16.29 10.77
CA THR A 89 25.78 16.94 11.17
C THR A 89 25.24 17.83 10.05
N PHE A 90 23.95 17.76 9.80
CA PHE A 90 23.27 18.57 8.80
C PHE A 90 22.67 19.83 9.43
N ASP A 91 22.90 20.96 8.82
CA ASP A 91 22.20 22.19 9.19
C ASP A 91 20.76 22.22 8.59
N SER A 92 19.99 23.25 8.94
CA SER A 92 18.60 23.36 8.47
C SER A 92 18.47 23.58 6.96
N ALA A 93 19.47 24.22 6.33
CA ALA A 93 19.47 24.46 4.89
C ALA A 93 19.78 23.15 4.15
N GLU A 94 20.78 22.40 4.59
CA GLU A 94 21.13 21.08 4.06
C GLU A 94 19.99 20.09 4.22
N GLN A 95 19.31 20.06 5.35
CA GLN A 95 18.12 19.22 5.56
C GLN A 95 16.97 19.60 4.60
N THR A 96 16.78 20.87 4.33
CA THR A 96 15.75 21.35 3.39
C THR A 96 16.08 20.94 1.97
N GLU A 97 17.34 21.11 1.55
CA GLU A 97 17.83 20.69 0.24
C GLU A 97 17.71 19.17 0.06
N MET A 98 18.18 18.38 1.02
CA MET A 98 18.05 16.91 1.02
C MET A 98 16.59 16.47 0.85
N ARG A 99 15.65 17.11 1.54
CA ARG A 99 14.22 16.81 1.39
C ARG A 99 13.68 17.15 0.00
N ALA A 100 14.14 18.24 -0.58
CA ALA A 100 13.76 18.61 -1.95
C ALA A 100 14.27 17.57 -2.96
N GLN A 101 15.52 17.15 -2.82
CA GLN A 101 16.12 16.11 -3.66
C GLN A 101 15.40 14.76 -3.51
N ILE A 102 15.10 14.31 -2.29
CA ILE A 102 14.33 13.09 -2.05
C ILE A 102 12.96 13.15 -2.72
N ARG A 103 12.25 14.27 -2.61
CA ARG A 103 10.93 14.43 -3.26
C ARG A 103 11.01 14.38 -4.77
N ALA A 104 12.12 14.86 -5.35
CA ALA A 104 12.35 14.88 -6.78
C ALA A 104 12.63 13.51 -7.39
N VAL A 105 13.05 12.50 -6.62
CA VAL A 105 13.28 11.14 -7.12
C VAL A 105 12.00 10.62 -7.77
N PRO A 106 12.01 10.23 -9.06
CA PRO A 106 10.84 9.72 -9.75
C PRO A 106 10.50 8.30 -9.32
N ILE A 107 9.22 7.95 -9.42
CA ILE A 107 8.74 6.56 -9.26
C ILE A 107 8.30 6.10 -10.65
N PRO A 108 8.99 5.13 -11.28
CA PRO A 108 8.62 4.60 -12.59
C PRO A 108 7.23 3.95 -12.59
N ASP A 109 6.58 3.93 -13.74
CA ASP A 109 5.22 3.37 -13.87
C ASP A 109 5.16 1.89 -13.46
N ALA A 110 6.18 1.11 -13.80
CA ALA A 110 6.25 -0.30 -13.39
C ALA A 110 6.22 -0.49 -11.85
N VAL A 111 6.90 0.36 -11.09
CA VAL A 111 6.86 0.36 -9.61
C VAL A 111 5.52 0.87 -9.12
N ARG A 112 4.99 1.92 -9.75
CA ARG A 112 3.72 2.55 -9.40
C ARG A 112 2.55 1.58 -9.56
N GLU A 113 2.52 0.81 -10.65
CA GLU A 113 1.47 -0.18 -10.91
C GLU A 113 1.51 -1.35 -9.90
N ARG A 114 2.69 -1.87 -9.55
CA ARG A 114 2.84 -2.90 -8.51
C ARG A 114 2.39 -2.40 -7.14
N LEU A 115 2.75 -1.15 -6.79
CA LEU A 115 2.25 -0.53 -5.56
C LEU A 115 0.73 -0.37 -5.59
N ARG A 116 0.15 0.13 -6.68
CA ARG A 116 -1.30 0.26 -6.84
C ARG A 116 -2.00 -1.09 -6.67
N PHE A 117 -1.44 -2.15 -7.26
CA PHE A 117 -1.98 -3.49 -7.11
C PHE A 117 -1.91 -3.96 -5.64
N PHE A 118 -0.77 -3.81 -4.98
CA PHE A 118 -0.62 -4.12 -3.56
C PHE A 118 -1.65 -3.38 -2.70
N LEU A 119 -1.79 -2.06 -2.90
CA LEU A 119 -2.70 -1.23 -2.12
C LEU A 119 -4.17 -1.62 -2.32
N SER A 120 -4.53 -2.05 -3.51
CA SER A 120 -5.90 -2.44 -3.84
C SER A 120 -6.42 -3.65 -3.06
N HIS A 121 -5.55 -4.48 -2.49
CA HIS A 121 -5.95 -5.55 -1.57
C HIS A 121 -6.57 -5.03 -0.26
N PHE A 122 -6.25 -3.80 0.14
CA PHE A 122 -6.60 -3.23 1.44
C PHE A 122 -7.69 -2.14 1.36
N GLU A 123 -8.38 -2.03 0.23
CA GLU A 123 -9.49 -1.08 0.01
C GLU A 123 -10.77 -1.56 0.69
N PHE A 124 -10.74 -1.72 2.01
CA PHE A 124 -11.88 -2.10 2.82
C PHE A 124 -11.88 -1.41 4.18
N VAL A 125 -13.05 -1.42 4.83
CA VAL A 125 -13.23 -1.04 6.23
C VAL A 125 -13.89 -2.18 6.99
N GLN A 126 -13.48 -2.39 8.23
CA GLN A 126 -14.14 -3.33 9.12
C GLN A 126 -15.05 -2.58 10.09
N HIS A 127 -16.33 -2.94 10.12
CA HIS A 127 -17.30 -2.37 11.03
C HIS A 127 -18.18 -3.46 11.65
N GLY A 128 -18.29 -3.47 12.98
CA GLY A 128 -19.10 -4.46 13.69
C GLY A 128 -18.71 -5.92 13.41
N GLY A 129 -17.42 -6.20 13.23
CA GLY A 129 -16.91 -7.54 12.88
C GLY A 129 -17.13 -7.95 11.42
N ARG A 130 -17.73 -7.09 10.61
CA ARG A 130 -17.94 -7.30 9.18
C ARG A 130 -16.95 -6.47 8.37
N ARG A 131 -16.44 -7.07 7.28
CA ARG A 131 -15.61 -6.42 6.28
C ARG A 131 -16.49 -5.80 5.20
N PHE A 132 -16.27 -4.52 4.90
CA PHE A 132 -16.91 -3.79 3.83
C PHE A 132 -15.85 -3.29 2.87
N GLU A 133 -15.89 -3.75 1.64
CA GLU A 133 -15.01 -3.26 0.59
C GLU A 133 -15.58 -1.97 -0.02
N TYR A 134 -14.72 -1.00 -0.31
CA TYR A 134 -15.12 0.27 -0.92
C TYR A 134 -15.64 0.10 -2.35
N ARG A 135 -15.19 -0.95 -3.03
CA ARG A 135 -15.65 -1.36 -4.36
C ARG A 135 -15.99 -2.84 -4.35
N THR A 136 -16.98 -3.22 -5.13
CA THR A 136 -17.26 -4.64 -5.36
C THR A 136 -16.13 -5.23 -6.18
N LYS A 137 -15.36 -6.13 -5.57
CA LYS A 137 -14.26 -6.85 -6.21
C LYS A 137 -14.67 -8.23 -6.68
N ASP A 138 -15.93 -8.58 -6.51
CA ASP A 138 -16.50 -9.84 -6.95
C ASP A 138 -16.72 -9.84 -8.47
N VAL A 139 -16.08 -10.78 -9.14
CA VAL A 139 -16.10 -10.91 -10.61
C VAL A 139 -17.50 -11.26 -11.10
N VAL A 140 -18.22 -12.15 -10.41
CA VAL A 140 -19.53 -12.62 -10.85
C VAL A 140 -20.52 -11.46 -10.85
N THR A 141 -20.58 -10.68 -9.77
CA THR A 141 -21.44 -9.48 -9.71
C THR A 141 -21.05 -8.45 -10.76
N THR A 142 -19.77 -8.17 -10.86
CA THR A 142 -19.25 -7.13 -11.75
C THR A 142 -19.39 -7.55 -13.22
N ALA A 143 -19.22 -8.83 -13.54
CA ALA A 143 -19.40 -9.37 -14.88
C ALA A 143 -20.88 -9.61 -15.27
N GLY A 144 -21.83 -9.41 -14.36
CA GLY A 144 -23.27 -9.55 -14.64
C GLY A 144 -23.87 -10.88 -14.19
N GLY A 145 -23.21 -11.59 -13.26
CA GLY A 145 -23.75 -12.80 -12.64
C GLY A 145 -24.98 -12.53 -11.78
N ARG A 146 -25.68 -13.58 -11.41
CA ARG A 146 -26.87 -13.50 -10.56
C ARG A 146 -26.47 -13.28 -9.10
N VAL A 147 -27.24 -12.45 -8.38
CA VAL A 147 -26.98 -12.12 -6.97
C VAL A 147 -26.88 -13.36 -6.06
N GLY A 148 -27.63 -14.43 -6.35
CA GLY A 148 -27.54 -15.70 -5.59
C GLY A 148 -26.19 -16.39 -5.73
N GLU A 149 -25.63 -16.41 -6.94
CA GLU A 149 -24.31 -16.99 -7.21
C GLU A 149 -23.18 -16.22 -6.51
N VAL A 150 -23.36 -14.89 -6.35
CA VAL A 150 -22.44 -14.01 -5.63
C VAL A 150 -22.36 -14.33 -4.15
N ILE A 151 -23.51 -14.59 -3.51
CA ILE A 151 -23.56 -14.91 -2.06
C ILE A 151 -22.87 -16.25 -1.79
N GLU A 152 -22.99 -17.23 -2.69
CA GLU A 152 -22.30 -18.51 -2.56
C GLU A 152 -20.80 -18.42 -2.88
N ALA A 153 -20.40 -17.62 -3.88
CA ALA A 153 -18.99 -17.41 -4.22
C ALA A 153 -18.19 -16.68 -3.13
N ASN A 154 -18.83 -15.76 -2.39
CA ASN A 154 -18.20 -15.04 -1.29
C ASN A 154 -18.06 -15.88 0.02
N SER A 155 -18.45 -17.13 0.01
CA SER A 155 -18.40 -18.01 1.19
C SER A 155 -17.02 -18.60 1.50
N GLY A 156 -15.92 -17.91 1.21
CA GLY A 156 -14.57 -18.23 1.66
C GLY A 156 -13.63 -18.84 0.64
N ALA A 157 -14.04 -19.03 -0.62
CA ALA A 157 -13.20 -19.60 -1.67
C ALA A 157 -11.97 -18.73 -2.02
N ASP A 158 -11.99 -17.43 -1.70
CA ASP A 158 -10.96 -16.48 -2.07
C ASP A 158 -9.88 -16.25 -1.00
N LEU A 159 -9.95 -16.94 0.16
CA LEU A 159 -9.02 -16.71 1.27
C LEU A 159 -7.55 -16.94 0.88
N GLU A 160 -7.27 -17.88 -0.02
CA GLU A 160 -5.91 -18.16 -0.47
C GLU A 160 -5.37 -17.08 -1.43
N ILE A 161 -6.25 -16.46 -2.21
CA ILE A 161 -5.90 -15.49 -3.25
C ILE A 161 -5.99 -14.06 -2.72
N ASP A 162 -6.95 -13.79 -1.82
CA ASP A 162 -7.20 -12.47 -1.25
C ASP A 162 -6.20 -12.13 -0.14
N LEU A 163 -5.07 -11.53 -0.51
CA LEU A 163 -4.07 -11.07 0.46
C LEU A 163 -4.64 -10.12 1.50
N GLY A 164 -5.66 -9.36 1.15
CA GLY A 164 -6.37 -8.50 2.11
C GLY A 164 -7.08 -9.30 3.21
N ALA A 165 -7.45 -10.57 2.98
CA ALA A 165 -8.04 -11.42 3.99
C ALA A 165 -7.06 -11.77 5.13
N GLN A 166 -5.75 -11.71 4.87
CA GLN A 166 -4.70 -11.87 5.88
C GLN A 166 -4.62 -10.68 6.86
N THR A 167 -5.37 -9.60 6.62
CA THR A 167 -5.32 -8.37 7.41
C THR A 167 -6.62 -8.08 8.12
N ARG A 168 -6.54 -7.43 9.27
CA ARG A 168 -7.70 -6.99 10.07
C ARG A 168 -8.20 -5.62 9.67
N ASN A 169 -7.34 -4.79 9.07
CA ASN A 169 -7.64 -3.38 8.76
C ASN A 169 -7.05 -2.99 7.41
N GLY A 170 -7.61 -1.94 6.82
CA GLY A 170 -7.06 -1.28 5.64
C GLY A 170 -5.93 -0.32 5.97
N LEU A 171 -5.38 0.32 4.95
CA LEU A 171 -4.28 1.29 5.05
C LEU A 171 -4.81 2.72 5.10
N SER A 172 -4.17 3.56 5.92
CA SER A 172 -4.44 5.00 5.95
C SER A 172 -3.67 5.73 4.84
N VAL A 173 -4.17 6.89 4.42
CA VAL A 173 -3.48 7.77 3.47
C VAL A 173 -2.10 8.17 3.99
N ARG A 174 -1.96 8.37 5.30
CA ARG A 174 -0.68 8.71 5.93
C ARG A 174 0.34 7.58 5.80
N ALA A 175 -0.06 6.33 6.01
CA ALA A 175 0.81 5.18 5.81
C ALA A 175 1.37 5.14 4.38
N LEU A 176 0.53 5.47 3.38
CA LEU A 176 0.93 5.52 1.98
C LEU A 176 1.88 6.67 1.68
N GLN A 177 1.60 7.85 2.21
CA GLN A 177 2.49 9.02 2.09
C GLN A 177 3.87 8.72 2.67
N THR A 178 3.91 8.11 3.84
CA THR A 178 5.16 7.68 4.49
C THR A 178 5.90 6.65 3.62
N LEU A 179 5.21 5.61 3.14
CA LEU A 179 5.82 4.57 2.29
C LEU A 179 6.47 5.18 1.04
N ILE A 180 5.77 6.07 0.35
CA ILE A 180 6.27 6.75 -0.84
C ILE A 180 7.53 7.57 -0.54
N ILE A 181 7.52 8.36 0.54
CA ILE A 181 8.64 9.22 0.89
C ILE A 181 9.85 8.39 1.31
N TYR A 182 9.67 7.33 2.09
CA TYR A 182 10.79 6.50 2.53
C TYR A 182 11.36 5.64 1.40
N ALA A 183 10.55 5.16 0.45
CA ALA A 183 11.07 4.50 -0.75
C ALA A 183 11.94 5.44 -1.59
N LYS A 184 11.50 6.69 -1.78
CA LYS A 184 12.30 7.73 -2.45
C LYS A 184 13.59 8.06 -1.68
N ALA A 185 13.52 8.09 -0.34
CA ALA A 185 14.68 8.36 0.50
C ALA A 185 15.74 7.25 0.39
N ILE A 186 15.34 5.98 0.33
CA ILE A 186 16.27 4.86 0.11
C ILE A 186 16.89 4.94 -1.29
N ALA A 187 16.12 5.20 -2.34
CA ALA A 187 16.64 5.38 -3.69
C ALA A 187 17.65 6.54 -3.74
N TRP A 188 17.31 7.68 -3.15
CA TRP A 188 18.22 8.83 -3.03
C TRP A 188 19.51 8.48 -2.26
N PHE A 189 19.38 7.80 -1.12
CA PHE A 189 20.52 7.38 -0.29
C PHE A 189 21.47 6.43 -1.03
N ARG A 190 20.94 5.56 -1.89
CA ARG A 190 21.73 4.68 -2.77
C ARG A 190 22.35 5.42 -3.96
N GLY A 191 22.01 6.68 -4.20
CA GLY A 191 22.40 7.44 -5.39
C GLY A 191 21.72 6.95 -6.67
N ALA A 192 20.52 6.37 -6.57
CA ALA A 192 19.76 5.90 -7.72
C ALA A 192 18.96 7.04 -8.36
N ASP A 193 18.82 7.00 -9.69
CA ASP A 193 18.07 8.02 -10.45
C ASP A 193 16.55 7.88 -10.28
N ALA A 194 16.07 6.73 -9.86
CA ALA A 194 14.64 6.43 -9.68
C ALA A 194 14.43 5.36 -8.59
N VAL A 195 13.20 5.30 -8.07
CA VAL A 195 12.79 4.25 -7.11
C VAL A 195 12.68 2.91 -7.83
N GLU A 196 13.27 1.89 -7.23
CA GLU A 196 13.13 0.49 -7.63
C GLU A 196 12.17 -0.25 -6.70
N ILE A 197 11.69 -1.42 -7.15
CA ILE A 197 10.78 -2.24 -6.33
C ILE A 197 11.45 -2.70 -5.03
N ASP A 198 12.76 -2.91 -5.05
CA ASP A 198 13.56 -3.31 -3.89
C ASP A 198 13.66 -2.19 -2.85
N ASP A 199 13.62 -0.92 -3.25
CA ASP A 199 13.55 0.21 -2.31
C ASP A 199 12.24 0.19 -1.52
N VAL A 200 11.15 -0.13 -2.22
CA VAL A 200 9.84 -0.29 -1.59
C VAL A 200 9.85 -1.50 -0.65
N ALA A 201 10.36 -2.65 -1.11
CA ALA A 201 10.45 -3.88 -0.32
C ALA A 201 11.28 -3.69 0.95
N ALA A 202 12.36 -2.90 0.88
CA ALA A 202 13.24 -2.62 2.01
C ALA A 202 12.56 -1.81 3.13
N VAL A 203 11.71 -0.84 2.80
CA VAL A 203 11.11 0.06 3.81
C VAL A 203 9.71 -0.35 4.24
N LEU A 204 8.95 -1.02 3.36
CA LEU A 204 7.54 -1.36 3.58
C LEU A 204 7.27 -2.07 4.91
N PRO A 205 8.04 -3.10 5.33
CA PRO A 205 7.77 -3.80 6.57
C PRO A 205 7.89 -2.89 7.80
N PHE A 206 8.81 -1.95 7.79
CA PHE A 206 9.06 -1.03 8.91
C PHE A 206 8.07 0.14 8.93
N VAL A 207 7.65 0.62 7.75
CA VAL A 207 6.63 1.67 7.61
C VAL A 207 5.25 1.15 8.00
N LEU A 208 4.89 -0.07 7.59
CA LEU A 208 3.57 -0.64 7.85
C LEU A 208 3.46 -1.39 9.18
N ARG A 209 4.58 -1.61 9.89
CA ARG A 209 4.58 -2.24 11.20
C ARG A 209 3.65 -1.51 12.17
N GLY A 210 2.67 -2.25 12.71
CA GLY A 210 1.65 -1.69 13.61
C GLY A 210 0.57 -0.83 12.96
N LYS A 211 0.67 -0.54 11.65
CA LYS A 211 -0.37 0.14 10.85
C LYS A 211 -1.25 -0.86 10.13
N LEU A 212 -0.65 -1.89 9.54
CA LEU A 212 -1.36 -3.04 8.99
C LEU A 212 -1.23 -4.19 9.99
N LEU A 213 -2.36 -4.78 10.38
CA LEU A 213 -2.42 -5.79 11.43
C LEU A 213 -2.79 -7.15 10.85
N PRO A 214 -2.07 -8.24 11.23
CA PRO A 214 -2.42 -9.57 10.77
C PRO A 214 -3.77 -10.01 11.33
N ASN A 215 -4.53 -10.74 10.52
CA ASN A 215 -5.75 -11.41 10.93
C ASN A 215 -5.40 -12.80 11.47
N ALA A 216 -5.21 -12.92 12.77
CA ALA A 216 -4.79 -14.17 13.42
C ALA A 216 -5.76 -15.35 13.18
N THR A 217 -6.98 -15.10 12.71
CA THR A 217 -7.95 -16.17 12.39
C THR A 217 -7.88 -16.63 10.94
N HIS A 218 -6.97 -16.08 10.14
CA HIS A 218 -6.77 -16.50 8.75
C HIS A 218 -6.12 -17.89 8.72
N PRO A 219 -6.62 -18.85 7.90
CA PRO A 219 -6.16 -20.25 7.88
C PRO A 219 -4.66 -20.41 7.65
N ARG A 220 -4.04 -19.46 6.97
CA ARG A 220 -2.60 -19.43 6.76
C ARG A 220 -1.80 -19.51 8.07
N PHE A 221 -2.27 -18.83 9.11
CA PHE A 221 -1.58 -18.78 10.40
C PHE A 221 -1.84 -20.02 11.29
N ASP A 222 -2.65 -20.96 10.82
CA ASP A 222 -2.91 -22.21 11.55
C ASP A 222 -1.85 -23.29 11.26
N VAL A 223 -1.03 -23.13 10.22
CA VAL A 223 -0.15 -24.17 9.70
C VAL A 223 1.33 -23.88 9.98
N GLY A 224 1.97 -24.75 10.79
CA GLY A 224 3.43 -24.93 10.87
C GLY A 224 4.25 -23.64 11.04
N ALA A 225 5.23 -23.43 10.17
CA ALA A 225 6.15 -22.29 10.18
C ALA A 225 5.46 -20.94 9.92
N GLU A 226 4.31 -20.92 9.25
CA GLU A 226 3.57 -19.67 8.96
C GLU A 226 2.85 -19.10 10.18
N ARG A 227 2.68 -19.90 11.23
CA ARG A 227 2.12 -19.43 12.51
C ARG A 227 2.98 -18.33 13.14
N GLU A 228 4.29 -18.41 13.00
CA GLU A 228 5.22 -17.41 13.52
C GLU A 228 5.05 -16.06 12.84
N LEU A 229 4.63 -16.02 11.57
CA LEU A 229 4.37 -14.78 10.84
C LEU A 229 3.24 -13.94 11.47
N SER A 230 2.32 -14.55 12.21
CA SER A 230 1.29 -13.79 12.93
C SER A 230 1.86 -12.90 14.05
N THR A 231 3.04 -13.23 14.55
CA THR A 231 3.76 -12.50 15.61
C THR A 231 4.96 -11.71 15.05
N ASP A 232 5.69 -12.28 14.10
CA ASP A 232 6.72 -11.56 13.34
C ASP A 232 6.11 -10.74 12.21
N THR A 233 5.59 -9.58 12.58
CA THR A 233 4.92 -8.67 11.64
C THR A 233 5.85 -8.12 10.56
N VAL A 234 7.15 -8.03 10.80
CA VAL A 234 8.12 -7.56 9.79
C VAL A 234 8.26 -8.59 8.68
N SER A 235 8.52 -9.85 9.03
CA SER A 235 8.62 -10.94 8.06
C SER A 235 7.30 -11.19 7.35
N TRP A 236 6.17 -11.10 8.05
CA TRP A 236 4.85 -11.22 7.42
C TRP A 236 4.59 -10.11 6.39
N LEU A 237 4.90 -8.85 6.69
CA LEU A 237 4.70 -7.73 5.76
C LEU A 237 5.62 -7.84 4.53
N ALA A 238 6.86 -8.27 4.71
CA ALA A 238 7.79 -8.52 3.61
C ALA A 238 7.26 -9.62 2.68
N ASP A 239 6.76 -10.72 3.26
CA ASP A 239 6.19 -11.82 2.50
C ASP A 239 4.87 -11.43 1.82
N LEU A 240 3.99 -10.69 2.50
CA LEU A 240 2.75 -10.16 1.94
C LEU A 240 2.99 -9.31 0.68
N PHE A 241 4.00 -8.44 0.72
CA PHE A 241 4.41 -7.65 -0.44
C PHE A 241 4.99 -8.52 -1.56
N THR A 242 5.83 -9.48 -1.20
CA THR A 242 6.41 -10.44 -2.16
C THR A 242 5.31 -11.26 -2.85
N GLN A 243 4.31 -11.74 -2.11
CA GLN A 243 3.16 -12.45 -2.68
C GLN A 243 2.36 -11.57 -3.63
N SER A 244 2.13 -10.30 -3.27
CA SER A 244 1.45 -9.36 -4.14
C SER A 244 2.21 -9.14 -5.45
N CYS A 245 3.53 -8.97 -5.39
CA CYS A 245 4.35 -8.86 -6.60
C CYS A 245 4.26 -10.12 -7.48
N ARG A 246 4.32 -11.32 -6.88
CA ARG A 246 4.15 -12.58 -7.61
C ARG A 246 2.78 -12.71 -8.27
N GLN A 247 1.71 -12.30 -7.57
CA GLN A 247 0.37 -12.29 -8.16
C GLN A 247 0.28 -11.31 -9.32
N TYR A 248 0.85 -10.11 -9.17
CA TYR A 248 0.92 -9.13 -10.24
C TYR A 248 1.61 -9.67 -11.49
N ASP A 249 2.77 -10.32 -11.31
CA ASP A 249 3.54 -10.92 -12.40
C ASP A 249 2.78 -12.08 -13.06
N ALA A 250 2.13 -12.95 -12.27
CA ALA A 250 1.33 -14.06 -12.76
C ALA A 250 0.12 -13.61 -13.59
N LEU A 251 -0.42 -12.43 -13.33
CA LEU A 251 -1.51 -11.82 -14.10
C LEU A 251 -1.02 -11.18 -15.42
N GLY A 252 0.29 -11.13 -15.66
CA GLY A 252 0.89 -10.60 -16.88
C GLY A 252 0.54 -9.14 -17.16
N ARG A 253 0.45 -8.31 -16.11
CA ARG A 253 -0.05 -6.93 -16.18
C ARG A 253 0.88 -5.94 -16.85
N ASP A 254 2.14 -6.29 -16.99
CA ASP A 254 3.12 -5.49 -17.75
C ASP A 254 3.03 -5.72 -19.27
N ALA A 255 2.17 -6.66 -19.72
CA ALA A 255 1.92 -6.91 -21.13
C ALA A 255 1.03 -5.81 -21.75
N ASP A 256 0.98 -5.77 -23.09
CA ASP A 256 0.20 -4.81 -23.86
C ASP A 256 -1.21 -4.62 -23.30
N ASP A 257 -1.56 -3.35 -23.03
CA ASP A 257 -2.86 -2.97 -22.48
C ASP A 257 -3.96 -3.07 -23.53
N ALA A 258 -4.49 -4.28 -23.68
CA ALA A 258 -5.59 -4.55 -24.62
C ALA A 258 -6.86 -3.72 -24.31
N VAL A 259 -7.09 -3.35 -23.05
CA VAL A 259 -8.23 -2.51 -22.64
C VAL A 259 -8.01 -1.07 -23.09
N ALA A 260 -6.81 -0.51 -22.87
CA ALA A 260 -6.47 0.82 -23.36
C ALA A 260 -6.54 0.92 -24.89
N ALA A 261 -6.13 -0.13 -25.60
CA ALA A 261 -6.26 -0.20 -27.06
C ALA A 261 -7.75 -0.12 -27.51
N LEU A 262 -8.64 -0.88 -26.87
CA LEU A 262 -10.08 -0.85 -27.17
C LEU A 262 -10.72 0.50 -26.84
N LEU A 263 -10.31 1.14 -25.75
CA LEU A 263 -10.74 2.50 -25.39
C LEU A 263 -10.28 3.52 -26.42
N SER A 264 -9.02 3.46 -26.81
CA SER A 264 -8.44 4.35 -27.84
C SER A 264 -9.13 4.18 -29.20
N GLU A 265 -9.53 2.97 -29.55
CA GLU A 265 -10.34 2.74 -30.77
C GLU A 265 -11.75 3.35 -30.67
N PHE A 266 -12.37 3.27 -29.51
CA PHE A 266 -13.68 3.88 -29.28
C PHE A 266 -13.63 5.41 -29.36
N ASP A 267 -12.57 6.03 -28.82
CA ASP A 267 -12.38 7.49 -28.83
C ASP A 267 -12.26 8.08 -30.23
N ARG A 268 -11.95 7.25 -31.24
CA ARG A 268 -11.99 7.66 -32.67
C ARG A 268 -13.39 7.90 -33.20
N GLY A 269 -14.42 7.55 -32.42
CA GLY A 269 -15.82 7.75 -32.76
C GLY A 269 -16.47 6.55 -33.43
N LEU A 270 -17.80 6.62 -33.52
CA LEU A 270 -18.63 5.59 -34.14
C LEU A 270 -19.13 5.99 -35.53
N ASP A 271 -18.93 7.24 -35.94
CA ASP A 271 -19.47 7.77 -37.19
C ASP A 271 -18.90 7.02 -38.41
N GLY A 272 -19.78 6.46 -39.21
CA GLY A 272 -19.40 5.71 -40.42
C GLY A 272 -18.81 4.31 -40.14
N LEU A 273 -18.81 3.83 -38.92
CA LEU A 273 -18.33 2.49 -38.58
C LEU A 273 -19.28 1.42 -39.15
N PRO A 274 -18.83 0.47 -40.00
CA PRO A 274 -19.69 -0.59 -40.52
C PRO A 274 -20.20 -1.48 -39.38
N ALA A 275 -21.45 -1.97 -39.50
CA ALA A 275 -22.07 -2.86 -38.50
C ALA A 275 -21.25 -4.12 -38.22
N LEU A 276 -20.65 -4.70 -39.26
CA LEU A 276 -19.76 -5.86 -39.12
C LEU A 276 -18.52 -5.53 -38.25
N GLU A 277 -17.95 -4.37 -38.45
CA GLU A 277 -16.78 -3.94 -37.65
C GLU A 277 -17.17 -3.63 -36.20
N ALA A 278 -18.31 -2.98 -35.96
CA ALA A 278 -18.83 -2.78 -34.61
C ALA A 278 -19.07 -4.12 -33.90
N SER A 279 -19.60 -5.12 -34.61
CA SER A 279 -19.83 -6.48 -34.06
C SER A 279 -18.50 -7.18 -33.71
N ARG A 280 -17.44 -7.00 -34.51
CA ARG A 280 -16.09 -7.50 -34.19
C ARG A 280 -15.53 -6.87 -32.91
N ARG A 281 -15.75 -5.57 -32.74
CA ARG A 281 -15.30 -4.85 -31.52
C ARG A 281 -16.08 -5.33 -30.27
N ILE A 282 -17.41 -5.63 -30.41
CA ILE A 282 -18.18 -6.26 -29.34
C ILE A 282 -17.52 -7.59 -28.92
N THR A 283 -17.20 -8.46 -29.93
CA THR A 283 -16.54 -9.73 -29.65
C THR A 283 -15.19 -9.56 -28.95
N ALA A 284 -14.40 -8.58 -29.35
CA ALA A 284 -13.11 -8.27 -28.69
C ALA A 284 -13.30 -7.80 -27.25
N VAL A 285 -14.28 -6.93 -26.99
CA VAL A 285 -14.63 -6.48 -25.62
C VAL A 285 -15.06 -7.67 -24.76
N GLU A 286 -15.93 -8.55 -25.29
CA GLU A 286 -16.38 -9.75 -24.57
C GLU A 286 -15.23 -10.72 -24.27
N ALA A 287 -14.27 -10.85 -25.18
CA ALA A 287 -13.10 -11.70 -24.96
C ALA A 287 -12.25 -11.17 -23.77
N GLN A 288 -12.08 -9.84 -23.67
CA GLN A 288 -11.37 -9.24 -22.52
C GLN A 288 -12.16 -9.39 -21.22
N LEU A 289 -13.48 -9.19 -21.23
CA LEU A 289 -14.33 -9.42 -20.06
C LEU A 289 -14.22 -10.87 -19.57
N ARG A 290 -14.27 -11.86 -20.49
CA ARG A 290 -14.10 -13.28 -20.13
C ARG A 290 -12.71 -13.53 -19.54
N ARG A 291 -11.64 -12.96 -20.10
CA ARG A 291 -10.29 -13.08 -19.58
C ARG A 291 -10.19 -12.55 -18.14
N ILE A 292 -10.72 -11.37 -17.88
CA ILE A 292 -10.71 -10.78 -16.53
C ILE A 292 -11.57 -11.61 -15.58
N ALA A 293 -12.70 -12.16 -16.04
CA ALA A 293 -13.59 -13.00 -15.21
C ALA A 293 -12.95 -14.30 -14.71
N THR A 294 -11.84 -14.77 -15.30
CA THR A 294 -11.11 -15.94 -14.80
C THR A 294 -10.26 -15.67 -13.57
N VAL A 295 -10.07 -14.40 -13.19
CA VAL A 295 -9.18 -14.00 -12.09
C VAL A 295 -9.80 -14.24 -10.70
N GLY A 296 -11.09 -14.54 -10.60
CA GLY A 296 -11.79 -14.78 -9.33
C GLY A 296 -12.14 -13.48 -8.60
N LYS A 297 -11.21 -12.59 -8.32
CA LYS A 297 -11.44 -11.31 -7.63
C LYS A 297 -10.79 -10.14 -8.39
N LEU A 298 -11.46 -8.99 -8.45
CA LEU A 298 -10.98 -7.80 -9.13
C LEU A 298 -10.24 -6.89 -8.17
N TYR A 299 -9.09 -6.37 -8.59
CA TYR A 299 -8.27 -5.47 -7.79
C TYR A 299 -7.95 -4.19 -8.56
N GLY A 300 -8.17 -3.04 -7.92
CA GLY A 300 -7.76 -1.74 -8.42
C GLY A 300 -8.19 -1.53 -9.88
N ARG A 301 -7.22 -1.49 -10.78
CA ARG A 301 -7.41 -1.26 -12.21
C ARG A 301 -8.35 -2.26 -12.89
N ASP A 302 -8.35 -3.56 -12.52
CA ASP A 302 -9.26 -4.52 -13.14
C ASP A 302 -10.73 -4.16 -12.98
N PHE A 303 -11.07 -3.61 -11.80
CA PHE A 303 -12.41 -3.13 -11.56
C PHE A 303 -12.77 -1.98 -12.52
N ASP A 304 -11.87 -1.01 -12.67
CA ASP A 304 -12.06 0.13 -13.57
C ASP A 304 -12.13 -0.35 -15.04
N ASP A 305 -11.26 -1.28 -15.43
CA ASP A 305 -11.25 -1.90 -16.76
C ASP A 305 -12.57 -2.63 -17.08
N VAL A 306 -13.12 -3.39 -16.14
CA VAL A 306 -14.41 -4.06 -16.33
C VAL A 306 -15.52 -3.03 -16.52
N ILE A 307 -15.55 -1.95 -15.74
CA ILE A 307 -16.54 -0.89 -15.91
C ILE A 307 -16.41 -0.23 -17.29
N ALA A 308 -15.19 0.08 -17.72
CA ALA A 308 -14.92 0.66 -19.03
C ALA A 308 -15.35 -0.29 -20.17
N LEU A 309 -14.99 -1.58 -20.10
CA LEU A 309 -15.37 -2.58 -21.08
C LEU A 309 -16.90 -2.76 -21.17
N LYS A 310 -17.60 -2.78 -20.04
CA LYS A 310 -19.08 -2.81 -20.03
C LYS A 310 -19.70 -1.59 -20.71
N TYR A 311 -19.13 -0.41 -20.47
CA TYR A 311 -19.55 0.80 -21.16
C TYR A 311 -19.34 0.67 -22.68
N LEU A 312 -18.17 0.22 -23.14
CA LEU A 312 -17.89 0.00 -24.56
C LEU A 312 -18.87 -1.00 -25.17
N HIS A 313 -19.10 -2.14 -24.50
CA HIS A 313 -20.04 -3.15 -24.95
C HIS A 313 -21.44 -2.58 -25.16
N GLN A 314 -21.95 -1.80 -24.19
CA GLN A 314 -23.25 -1.16 -24.29
C GLN A 314 -23.31 -0.16 -25.47
N ARG A 315 -22.27 0.64 -25.64
CA ARG A 315 -22.22 1.66 -26.71
C ARG A 315 -22.19 1.03 -28.10
N TYR A 316 -21.34 0.03 -28.32
CA TYR A 316 -21.29 -0.69 -29.59
C TYR A 316 -22.60 -1.45 -29.87
N THR A 317 -23.18 -2.11 -28.88
CA THR A 317 -24.47 -2.83 -29.04
C THR A 317 -25.60 -1.87 -29.40
N ALA A 318 -25.66 -0.71 -28.73
CA ALA A 318 -26.66 0.30 -29.08
C ALA A 318 -26.48 0.84 -30.51
N TYR A 319 -25.21 1.02 -30.94
CA TYR A 319 -24.88 1.48 -32.28
C TYR A 319 -25.28 0.47 -33.36
N VAL A 320 -25.00 -0.83 -33.18
CA VAL A 320 -25.41 -1.89 -34.11
C VAL A 320 -26.92 -1.94 -34.22
N ARG A 321 -27.68 -1.93 -33.12
CA ARG A 321 -29.15 -1.88 -33.14
C ARG A 321 -29.70 -0.66 -33.85
N TRP A 322 -29.07 0.49 -33.68
CA TRP A 322 -29.47 1.71 -34.37
C TRP A 322 -29.27 1.60 -35.89
N GLN A 323 -28.18 0.97 -36.34
CA GLN A 323 -27.95 0.72 -37.78
C GLN A 323 -28.97 -0.25 -38.36
N GLU A 324 -29.31 -1.35 -37.65
CA GLU A 324 -30.34 -2.32 -38.05
C GLU A 324 -31.74 -1.69 -38.22
N LEU A 325 -32.06 -0.66 -37.47
CA LEU A 325 -33.31 0.07 -37.55
C LEU A 325 -33.36 1.07 -38.71
N ARG A 326 -32.21 1.37 -39.33
CA ARG A 326 -32.11 2.32 -40.45
C ARG A 326 -31.89 1.67 -41.81
N GLY A 327 -31.49 0.40 -41.86
CA GLY A 327 -31.32 -0.38 -43.07
C GLY A 327 -32.57 -1.14 -43.38
#